data_cc5f89735eab6aaded8c32b4e27d9f93
#
_entry.id   cc5f89735eab6aaded8c32b4e27d9f93
#
_cell.length_a   1.000
_cell.length_b   1.000
_cell.length_c   1.000
_cell.angle_alpha   90.00
_cell.angle_beta   90.00
_cell.angle_gamma   90.00
#
_symmetry.space_group_name_H-M   'P 1'
#
loop_
_entity.id
_entity.type
_entity.pdbx_description
1 polymer ?
#
loop_
_entity_poly.entity_id
_entity_poly.type
_entity_poly.pdbx_seq_one_letter_code
_entity_poly.pdbx_strand_id
1 'polypeptide(L)'
;MDLKESMQQKPLGNWDLKLLPEFITPDECKNLIGLIDKDLNESTVALGAERVVDDSRKSQTAYLCDCSKMVMALKNKIAKELGVNVNQMEGLQGQKYVKDGYFKEHHDGFDQINIKK
;
A
#
# COMPACT_ATOMS: atom_id res chain seq x y z
N MET A 1 12.43 21.79 -1.78
CA MET A 1 12.75 20.51 -2.47
C MET A 1 11.43 19.88 -2.93
N ASP A 2 11.36 19.52 -4.20
CA ASP A 2 10.14 18.86 -4.66
C ASP A 2 10.12 17.38 -4.22
N LEU A 3 8.96 16.75 -4.29
CA LEU A 3 8.77 15.39 -3.84
C LEU A 3 9.67 14.41 -4.57
N LYS A 4 9.87 14.61 -5.88
CA LYS A 4 10.68 13.72 -6.71
C LYS A 4 12.14 13.73 -6.25
N GLU A 5 12.71 14.91 -6.00
CA GLU A 5 14.08 15.03 -5.50
C GLU A 5 14.22 14.39 -4.12
N SER A 6 13.26 14.63 -3.24
CA SER A 6 13.25 14.04 -1.90
C SER A 6 13.25 12.51 -1.95
N MET A 7 12.45 11.93 -2.83
CA MET A 7 12.34 10.47 -2.96
C MET A 7 13.54 9.84 -3.66
N GLN A 8 14.32 10.61 -4.41
CA GLN A 8 15.53 10.12 -5.05
C GLN A 8 16.76 10.17 -4.15
N GLN A 9 16.66 10.78 -2.99
CA GLN A 9 17.77 10.78 -2.03
C GLN A 9 18.02 9.36 -1.56
N LYS A 10 19.31 9.02 -1.41
CA LYS A 10 19.71 7.70 -0.95
C LYS A 10 19.20 7.47 0.48
N PRO A 11 18.40 6.42 0.71
CA PRO A 11 17.89 6.13 2.04
C PRO A 11 19.00 5.65 2.98
N LEU A 12 18.75 5.81 4.27
CA LEU A 12 19.61 5.24 5.31
C LEU A 12 19.29 3.76 5.46
N GLY A 13 20.32 2.91 5.55
CA GLY A 13 20.17 1.46 5.74
C GLY A 13 20.19 0.67 4.44
N ASN A 14 19.78 -0.59 4.53
CA ASN A 14 19.85 -1.57 3.44
C ASN A 14 18.48 -1.79 2.78
N TRP A 15 17.84 -0.72 2.37
CA TRP A 15 16.56 -0.80 1.67
C TRP A 15 16.56 0.09 0.44
N ASP A 16 15.78 -0.29 -0.55
CA ASP A 16 15.69 0.39 -1.82
C ASP A 16 14.43 1.25 -1.89
N LEU A 17 14.58 2.44 -2.45
CA LEU A 17 13.47 3.30 -2.82
C LEU A 17 13.50 3.48 -4.34
N LYS A 18 12.37 3.20 -4.99
CA LYS A 18 12.24 3.34 -6.43
C LYS A 18 11.07 4.24 -6.77
N LEU A 19 11.31 5.26 -7.57
CA LEU A 19 10.28 6.17 -8.06
C LEU A 19 10.07 5.92 -9.55
N LEU A 20 8.83 5.67 -9.94
CA LEU A 20 8.45 5.37 -11.33
C LEU A 20 7.50 6.45 -11.85
N PRO A 21 8.04 7.54 -12.45
CA PRO A 21 7.19 8.60 -12.98
C PRO A 21 6.27 8.05 -14.08
N GLU A 22 5.04 8.54 -14.12
CA GLU A 22 4.07 8.19 -15.16
C GLU A 22 3.80 6.68 -15.26
N PHE A 23 3.95 5.96 -14.15
CA PHE A 23 3.75 4.51 -14.11
C PHE A 23 2.32 4.11 -14.48
N ILE A 24 1.34 4.89 -14.07
CA ILE A 24 -0.06 4.72 -14.45
C ILE A 24 -0.60 6.03 -15.04
N THR A 25 -1.59 5.91 -15.91
CA THR A 25 -2.17 7.07 -16.59
C THR A 25 -3.13 7.83 -15.67
N PRO A 26 -3.42 9.12 -15.96
CA PRO A 26 -4.45 9.84 -15.22
C PRO A 26 -5.83 9.16 -15.21
N ASP A 27 -6.21 8.52 -16.31
CA ASP A 27 -7.47 7.78 -16.39
C ASP A 27 -7.45 6.55 -15.49
N GLU A 28 -6.33 5.82 -15.45
CA GLU A 28 -6.15 4.70 -14.54
C GLU A 28 -6.23 5.14 -13.09
N CYS A 29 -5.60 6.26 -12.76
CA CYS A 29 -5.69 6.85 -11.41
C CYS A 29 -7.14 7.14 -11.02
N LYS A 30 -7.88 7.77 -11.93
CA LYS A 30 -9.29 8.11 -11.71
C LYS A 30 -10.15 6.87 -11.45
N ASN A 31 -9.93 5.83 -12.25
CA ASN A 31 -10.66 4.58 -12.11
C ASN A 31 -10.33 3.86 -10.79
N LEU A 32 -9.07 3.88 -10.39
CA LEU A 32 -8.63 3.31 -9.11
C LEU A 32 -9.24 4.06 -7.93
N ILE A 33 -9.25 5.39 -7.98
CA ILE A 33 -9.88 6.21 -6.94
C ILE A 33 -11.36 5.85 -6.82
N GLY A 34 -12.05 5.68 -7.93
CA GLY A 34 -13.45 5.25 -7.94
C GLY A 34 -13.67 3.91 -7.26
N LEU A 35 -12.80 2.93 -7.53
CA LEU A 35 -12.86 1.62 -6.87
C LEU A 35 -12.59 1.71 -5.37
N ILE A 36 -11.63 2.51 -4.99
CA ILE A 36 -11.28 2.70 -3.58
C ILE A 36 -12.45 3.34 -2.83
N ASP A 37 -13.03 4.40 -3.39
CA ASP A 37 -14.10 5.15 -2.72
C ASP A 37 -15.37 4.33 -2.49
N LYS A 38 -15.57 3.23 -3.24
CA LYS A 38 -16.76 2.39 -3.07
C LYS A 38 -16.78 1.59 -1.78
N ASP A 39 -15.63 1.16 -1.29
CA ASP A 39 -15.54 0.18 -0.21
C ASP A 39 -14.62 0.61 0.92
N LEU A 40 -14.55 1.91 1.19
CA LEU A 40 -13.72 2.42 2.27
C LEU A 40 -14.26 2.02 3.65
N ASN A 41 -13.36 1.48 4.46
CA ASN A 41 -13.63 1.17 5.87
C ASN A 41 -12.50 1.75 6.71
N GLU A 42 -12.76 1.91 8.00
CA GLU A 42 -11.75 2.37 8.94
C GLU A 42 -10.53 1.44 8.88
N SER A 43 -9.34 2.04 8.79
CA SER A 43 -8.11 1.24 8.69
C SER A 43 -7.83 0.49 9.98
N THR A 44 -7.22 -0.69 9.84
CA THR A 44 -6.86 -1.56 10.95
C THR A 44 -5.36 -1.77 11.00
N VAL A 45 -4.89 -2.26 12.14
CA VAL A 45 -3.50 -2.69 12.33
C VAL A 45 -3.47 -4.14 12.79
N ALA A 46 -2.36 -4.82 12.53
CA ALA A 46 -2.18 -6.19 13.00
C ALA A 46 -1.87 -6.19 14.49
N LEU A 47 -2.61 -6.97 15.27
CA LEU A 47 -2.36 -7.20 16.69
C LEU A 47 -2.35 -8.72 16.89
N GLY A 48 -1.14 -9.30 16.85
CA GLY A 48 -1.01 -10.75 16.77
C GLY A 48 -1.63 -11.29 15.48
N ALA A 49 -2.57 -12.23 15.60
CA ALA A 49 -3.29 -12.80 14.46
C ALA A 49 -4.54 -12.00 14.08
N GLU A 50 -4.89 -10.97 14.85
CA GLU A 50 -6.11 -10.19 14.64
C GLU A 50 -5.83 -8.85 13.96
N ARG A 51 -6.88 -8.31 13.33
CA ARG A 51 -6.88 -6.95 12.77
C ARG A 51 -7.80 -6.09 13.61
N VAL A 52 -7.29 -4.99 14.13
CA VAL A 52 -8.06 -4.11 15.03
C VAL A 52 -7.93 -2.65 14.61
N VAL A 53 -8.92 -1.85 14.97
CA VAL A 53 -8.82 -0.38 14.89
C VAL A 53 -8.00 0.11 16.07
N ASP A 54 -7.01 0.94 15.82
CA ASP A 54 -6.08 1.42 16.83
C ASP A 54 -5.72 2.88 16.57
N ASP A 55 -5.43 3.62 17.63
CA ASP A 55 -5.06 5.04 17.57
C ASP A 55 -3.71 5.29 16.89
N SER A 56 -2.91 4.24 16.63
CA SER A 56 -1.68 4.36 15.87
C SER A 56 -1.92 4.68 14.39
N ARG A 57 -3.15 4.50 13.91
CA ARG A 57 -3.51 4.72 12.51
C ARG A 57 -4.86 5.38 12.39
N LYS A 58 -4.91 6.49 11.64
CA LYS A 58 -6.15 7.22 11.34
C LYS A 58 -6.24 7.41 9.82
N SER A 59 -6.92 6.48 9.17
CA SER A 59 -7.13 6.50 7.72
C SER A 59 -8.28 5.57 7.37
N GLN A 60 -8.63 5.49 6.10
CA GLN A 60 -9.61 4.54 5.59
C GLN A 60 -8.96 3.63 4.56
N THR A 61 -9.38 2.38 4.53
CA THR A 61 -8.82 1.35 3.65
C THR A 61 -9.92 0.68 2.84
N ALA A 62 -9.65 0.46 1.56
CA ALA A 62 -10.43 -0.40 0.70
C ALA A 62 -9.55 -1.56 0.22
N TYR A 63 -10.03 -2.78 0.37
CA TYR A 63 -9.33 -3.97 -0.16
C TYR A 63 -9.81 -4.20 -1.58
N LEU A 64 -8.88 -4.15 -2.53
CA LEU A 64 -9.20 -4.26 -3.95
C LEU A 64 -9.21 -5.73 -4.38
N CYS A 65 -10.30 -6.13 -5.03
CA CYS A 65 -10.47 -7.52 -5.45
C CYS A 65 -9.60 -7.87 -6.64
N ASP A 66 -8.87 -9.00 -6.56
CA ASP A 66 -8.15 -9.56 -7.72
C ASP A 66 -9.11 -9.99 -8.84
N CYS A 67 -10.41 -10.05 -8.57
CA CYS A 67 -11.43 -10.31 -9.58
C CYS A 67 -11.59 -9.16 -10.59
N SER A 68 -11.11 -7.98 -10.26
CA SER A 68 -11.11 -6.82 -11.17
C SER A 68 -9.98 -6.92 -12.17
N LYS A 69 -10.31 -6.83 -13.46
CA LYS A 69 -9.29 -6.83 -14.53
C LYS A 69 -8.31 -5.69 -14.37
N MET A 70 -8.78 -4.53 -13.95
CA MET A 70 -7.94 -3.35 -13.76
C MET A 70 -6.97 -3.55 -12.60
N VAL A 71 -7.42 -4.12 -11.49
CA VAL A 71 -6.59 -4.43 -10.33
C VAL A 71 -5.52 -5.45 -10.71
N MET A 72 -5.89 -6.52 -11.39
CA MET A 72 -4.93 -7.53 -11.82
C MET A 72 -3.92 -6.99 -12.84
N ALA A 73 -4.37 -6.13 -13.75
CA ALA A 73 -3.45 -5.50 -14.71
C ALA A 73 -2.40 -4.65 -13.97
N LEU A 74 -2.81 -3.91 -12.94
CA LEU A 74 -1.88 -3.12 -12.13
C LEU A 74 -0.93 -4.01 -11.35
N LYS A 75 -1.42 -5.07 -10.72
CA LYS A 75 -0.59 -6.03 -9.99
C LYS A 75 0.46 -6.67 -10.90
N ASN A 76 0.07 -7.08 -12.11
CA ASN A 76 1.00 -7.66 -13.07
C ASN A 76 2.06 -6.64 -13.49
N LYS A 77 1.69 -5.40 -13.67
CA LYS A 77 2.61 -4.31 -14.02
C LYS A 77 3.63 -4.07 -12.91
N ILE A 78 3.19 -4.07 -11.66
CA ILE A 78 4.06 -3.91 -10.50
C ILE A 78 5.00 -5.11 -10.38
N ALA A 79 4.47 -6.32 -10.51
CA ALA A 79 5.27 -7.55 -10.41
C ALA A 79 6.38 -7.58 -11.46
N LYS A 80 6.06 -7.20 -12.70
CA LYS A 80 7.04 -7.12 -13.78
C LYS A 80 8.14 -6.10 -13.46
N GLU A 81 7.75 -4.94 -12.96
CA GLU A 81 8.70 -3.87 -12.63
C GLU A 81 9.65 -4.27 -11.49
N LEU A 82 9.14 -5.00 -10.51
CA LEU A 82 9.92 -5.43 -9.36
C LEU A 82 10.62 -6.77 -9.58
N GLY A 83 10.34 -7.48 -10.68
CA GLY A 83 10.92 -8.77 -10.95
C GLY A 83 10.45 -9.88 -10.00
N VAL A 84 9.21 -9.78 -9.52
CA VAL A 84 8.62 -10.79 -8.63
C VAL A 84 7.44 -11.48 -9.29
N ASN A 85 7.05 -12.63 -8.74
CA ASN A 85 5.87 -13.34 -9.20
C ASN A 85 4.62 -12.71 -8.61
N VAL A 86 3.63 -12.43 -9.45
CA VAL A 86 2.37 -11.82 -9.00
C VAL A 86 1.68 -12.63 -7.92
N ASN A 87 1.85 -13.95 -7.93
CA ASN A 87 1.25 -14.85 -6.93
C ASN A 87 1.88 -14.69 -5.53
N GLN A 88 3.03 -14.04 -5.45
CA GLN A 88 3.72 -13.77 -4.18
C GLN A 88 3.31 -12.41 -3.60
N MET A 89 2.51 -11.64 -4.33
CA MET A 89 2.06 -10.32 -3.89
C MET A 89 0.79 -10.45 -3.07
N GLU A 90 0.73 -9.64 -2.01
CA GLU A 90 -0.53 -9.45 -1.28
C GLU A 90 -1.54 -8.76 -2.19
N GLY A 91 -2.82 -8.85 -1.83
CA GLY A 91 -3.87 -8.09 -2.49
C GLY A 91 -3.61 -6.59 -2.37
N LEU A 92 -3.98 -5.85 -3.39
CA LEU A 92 -3.82 -4.40 -3.35
C LEU A 92 -4.80 -3.76 -2.38
N GLN A 93 -4.34 -2.75 -1.68
CA GLN A 93 -5.15 -1.95 -0.79
C GLN A 93 -5.12 -0.50 -1.25
N GLY A 94 -6.29 0.13 -1.29
CA GLY A 94 -6.39 1.55 -1.47
C GLY A 94 -6.55 2.21 -0.11
N GLN A 95 -5.82 3.29 0.14
CA GLN A 95 -5.89 3.99 1.41
C GLN A 95 -6.19 5.45 1.19
N LYS A 96 -7.06 5.99 2.03
CA LYS A 96 -7.44 7.39 1.98
C LYS A 96 -7.12 8.06 3.31
N TYR A 97 -6.32 9.12 3.22
CA TYR A 97 -6.00 9.98 4.34
C TYR A 97 -6.71 11.31 4.12
N VAL A 98 -7.60 11.68 5.02
CA VAL A 98 -8.18 13.02 5.04
C VAL A 98 -7.30 13.91 5.88
N LYS A 99 -7.63 15.21 5.93
CA LYS A 99 -6.91 16.16 6.79
C LYS A 99 -6.81 15.60 8.21
N ASP A 100 -5.63 15.69 8.80
CA ASP A 100 -5.29 15.17 10.13
C ASP A 100 -5.27 13.63 10.23
N GLY A 101 -5.40 12.92 9.11
CA GLY A 101 -5.18 11.47 9.07
C GLY A 101 -3.70 11.13 9.18
N TYR A 102 -3.39 9.96 9.71
CA TYR A 102 -2.00 9.53 9.93
C TYR A 102 -1.87 8.03 10.08
N PHE A 103 -0.65 7.57 9.93
CA PHE A 103 -0.20 6.26 10.38
C PHE A 103 1.13 6.48 11.09
N LYS A 104 1.18 6.16 12.37
CA LYS A 104 2.39 6.34 13.17
C LYS A 104 3.51 5.44 12.66
N GLU A 105 4.76 5.81 12.96
CA GLU A 105 5.92 5.01 12.62
C GLU A 105 5.76 3.57 13.11
N HIS A 106 6.05 2.60 12.23
CA HIS A 106 5.82 1.18 12.50
C HIS A 106 6.71 0.32 11.64
N HIS A 107 6.73 -0.98 11.91
CA HIS A 107 7.33 -2.01 11.06
C HIS A 107 6.25 -2.86 10.43
N ASP A 108 6.41 -3.20 9.15
CA ASP A 108 5.49 -4.07 8.43
C ASP A 108 5.82 -5.56 8.62
N GLY A 109 6.96 -5.87 9.22
CA GLY A 109 7.35 -7.25 9.50
C GLY A 109 6.53 -7.88 10.62
N PHE A 110 6.56 -9.20 10.68
CA PHE A 110 5.90 -9.94 11.75
C PHE A 110 6.63 -9.74 13.06
N ASP A 111 5.86 -9.65 14.16
CA ASP A 111 6.41 -9.64 15.51
C ASP A 111 7.14 -10.96 15.77
N GLN A 112 8.31 -10.89 16.41
CA GLN A 112 9.10 -12.09 16.75
C GLN A 112 8.33 -13.07 17.63
N ILE A 113 7.47 -12.57 18.50
CA ILE A 113 6.63 -13.42 19.34
C ILE A 113 5.70 -14.28 18.47
N ASN A 114 5.18 -13.72 17.38
CA ASN A 114 4.31 -14.44 16.44
C ASN A 114 5.11 -15.44 15.60
N ILE A 115 6.34 -15.13 15.27
CA ILE A 115 7.20 -16.02 14.47
C ILE A 115 7.58 -17.28 15.23
N LYS A 116 7.78 -17.17 16.54
CA LYS A 116 8.19 -18.28 17.41
C LYS A 116 7.06 -19.26 17.74
N LYS A 117 5.88 -18.91 17.40
CA LYS A 117 4.73 -19.79 17.60
C LYS A 117 4.63 -20.79 16.48
#